data_891675f92a6466688d76ab527debfbcf
#
_entry.id   891675f92a6466688d76ab527debfbcf
#
_cell.length_a   1.000
_cell.length_b   1.000
_cell.length_c   1.000
_cell.angle_alpha   90.00
_cell.angle_beta   90.00
_cell.angle_gamma   90.00
#
_symmetry.space_group_name_H-M   'P 1'
#
loop_
_entity.id
_entity.type
_entity.pdbx_description
1 polymer ?
#
loop_
_entity_poly.entity_id
_entity_poly.type
_entity_poly.pdbx_seq_one_letter_code
_entity_poly.pdbx_strand_id
1 'polypeptide(L)'
;MTFFTLCRFARHATTKSIFALICLFFVFSQAYSGITETLFREDFTNLGDWRPLYFPKISKHSTYTIENDGGESILRAESNASASAIVYRKDFHVYDYPKVRWRWKINNIYKNVDPEAKSGDDYPIRIYIIFQYNPDEAGPLEGLQYSIAKRRYGEYPPHSTLNYVWANKAGQKDAITSPYTDRAKLIALEKGDKKAGTWLTEEVNVLSDYRKVFGKDPPGVASLAIMNDSDNSGQSSVSYVDFIEVYRYGP
;
A
#
# COMPACT_ATOMS: atom_id res chain seq x y z
N MET A 1 69.07 -6.56 -68.42
CA MET A 1 68.35 -6.73 -69.64
C MET A 1 66.93 -6.21 -69.43
N THR A 2 66.72 -5.10 -70.02
CA THR A 2 65.57 -4.55 -70.76
C THR A 2 64.40 -4.08 -69.91
N PHE A 3 64.24 -2.77 -69.68
CA PHE A 3 63.46 -1.78 -70.45
C PHE A 3 61.98 -2.08 -70.50
N PHE A 4 60.99 -1.22 -70.15
CA PHE A 4 60.58 0.12 -70.53
C PHE A 4 59.37 0.52 -69.62
N THR A 5 59.31 1.67 -69.06
CA THR A 5 58.82 3.00 -69.48
C THR A 5 57.30 3.24 -69.39
N LEU A 6 56.94 4.21 -68.53
CA LEU A 6 55.92 5.29 -68.62
C LEU A 6 54.47 4.94 -69.02
N CYS A 7 53.56 5.34 -68.18
CA CYS A 7 52.71 6.51 -68.53
C CYS A 7 51.86 7.02 -67.38
N ARG A 8 51.90 8.31 -67.18
CA ARG A 8 51.06 9.15 -66.31
C ARG A 8 49.63 9.15 -66.83
N PHE A 9 48.65 9.05 -65.93
CA PHE A 9 47.39 9.80 -66.08
C PHE A 9 46.89 10.16 -64.69
N ALA A 10 46.88 11.47 -64.44
CA ALA A 10 46.20 12.11 -63.34
C ALA A 10 44.69 12.11 -63.63
N ARG A 11 43.91 11.61 -62.69
CA ARG A 11 42.47 11.90 -62.67
C ARG A 11 42.09 12.41 -61.29
N HIS A 12 41.62 13.66 -61.29
CA HIS A 12 40.95 14.33 -60.20
C HIS A 12 39.81 13.46 -59.70
N ALA A 13 39.83 13.11 -58.41
CA ALA A 13 38.68 12.59 -57.71
C ALA A 13 38.19 13.71 -56.79
N THR A 14 37.08 14.28 -57.13
CA THR A 14 36.30 15.25 -56.35
C THR A 14 35.79 14.61 -55.10
N THR A 15 36.26 15.12 -53.95
CA THR A 15 35.77 14.78 -52.62
C THR A 15 34.35 15.34 -52.45
N LYS A 16 33.33 14.49 -52.53
CA LYS A 16 31.99 14.83 -52.13
C LYS A 16 31.91 14.63 -50.61
N SER A 17 31.94 15.76 -49.90
CA SER A 17 31.61 15.80 -48.46
C SER A 17 30.15 15.46 -48.29
N ILE A 18 29.85 14.29 -47.75
CA ILE A 18 28.52 13.89 -47.27
C ILE A 18 28.39 14.47 -45.88
N PHE A 19 27.73 15.60 -45.73
CA PHE A 19 27.24 16.10 -44.45
C PHE A 19 26.08 15.17 -44.01
N ALA A 20 26.37 14.21 -43.15
CA ALA A 20 25.34 13.45 -42.46
C ALA A 20 24.71 14.35 -41.38
N LEU A 21 23.53 14.88 -41.68
CA LEU A 21 22.69 15.62 -40.75
C LEU A 21 22.13 14.62 -39.72
N ILE A 22 22.78 14.47 -38.57
CA ILE A 22 22.26 13.69 -37.44
C ILE A 22 21.19 14.57 -36.78
N CYS A 23 19.93 14.34 -37.16
CA CYS A 23 18.78 14.87 -36.42
C CYS A 23 18.69 14.14 -35.08
N LEU A 24 19.26 14.69 -34.02
CA LEU A 24 19.02 14.25 -32.66
C LEU A 24 17.56 14.60 -32.30
N PHE A 25 16.68 13.63 -32.44
CA PHE A 25 15.35 13.71 -31.84
C PHE A 25 15.51 13.61 -30.30
N PHE A 26 15.62 14.74 -29.65
CA PHE A 26 15.36 14.83 -28.21
C PHE A 26 13.86 14.57 -28.01
N VAL A 27 13.51 13.31 -27.70
CA VAL A 27 12.22 13.00 -27.15
C VAL A 27 12.19 13.58 -25.72
N PHE A 28 11.71 14.81 -25.61
CA PHE A 28 11.31 15.34 -24.31
C PHE A 28 10.13 14.48 -23.83
N SER A 29 10.43 13.46 -23.02
CA SER A 29 9.43 12.85 -22.17
C SER A 29 8.97 13.93 -21.19
N GLN A 30 7.92 14.65 -21.55
CA GLN A 30 7.21 15.46 -20.56
C GLN A 30 6.65 14.49 -19.55
N ALA A 31 7.28 14.42 -18.38
CA ALA A 31 6.65 13.87 -17.22
C ALA A 31 5.38 14.72 -16.99
N TYR A 32 4.25 14.17 -17.38
CA TYR A 32 2.94 14.73 -17.03
C TYR A 32 2.86 14.60 -15.51
N SER A 33 3.23 15.67 -14.81
CA SER A 33 2.89 15.84 -13.41
C SER A 33 1.38 16.08 -13.39
N GLY A 34 0.62 14.99 -13.41
CA GLY A 34 -0.82 15.08 -13.28
C GLY A 34 -1.14 15.87 -12.01
N ILE A 35 -1.97 16.88 -12.13
CA ILE A 35 -2.49 17.61 -10.98
C ILE A 35 -3.17 16.56 -10.10
N THR A 36 -2.69 16.38 -8.87
CA THR A 36 -3.35 15.49 -7.90
C THR A 36 -4.48 16.24 -7.22
N GLU A 37 -5.66 15.63 -7.15
CA GLU A 37 -6.78 16.11 -6.37
C GLU A 37 -6.89 15.27 -5.11
N THR A 38 -6.58 15.88 -3.97
CA THR A 38 -6.62 15.25 -2.66
C THR A 38 -8.03 15.33 -2.09
N LEU A 39 -8.62 14.18 -1.74
CA LEU A 39 -9.88 14.14 -1.02
C LEU A 39 -9.67 14.50 0.45
N PHE A 40 -8.70 13.86 1.09
CA PHE A 40 -8.23 14.22 2.43
C PHE A 40 -6.79 13.74 2.64
N ARG A 41 -6.13 14.42 3.59
CA ARG A 41 -4.83 14.04 4.12
C ARG A 41 -4.89 14.09 5.66
N GLU A 42 -4.38 13.05 6.27
CA GLU A 42 -4.20 12.93 7.71
C GLU A 42 -2.72 13.08 8.04
N ASP A 43 -2.37 14.09 8.82
CA ASP A 43 -1.00 14.40 9.26
C ASP A 43 -0.82 14.16 10.77
N PHE A 44 -1.70 13.42 11.40
CA PHE A 44 -1.64 12.98 12.80
C PHE A 44 -1.38 14.09 13.82
N THR A 45 -1.99 15.26 13.62
CA THR A 45 -1.92 16.35 14.62
C THR A 45 -2.65 16.00 15.92
N ASN A 46 -3.63 15.11 15.83
CA ASN A 46 -4.37 14.51 16.95
C ASN A 46 -5.07 13.23 16.49
N LEU A 47 -5.75 12.52 17.38
CA LEU A 47 -6.51 11.30 17.07
C LEU A 47 -8.04 11.52 17.05
N GLY A 48 -8.53 12.75 16.94
CA GLY A 48 -9.97 13.08 17.00
C GLY A 48 -10.80 12.44 15.88
N ASP A 49 -10.22 12.28 14.68
CA ASP A 49 -10.85 11.61 13.53
C ASP A 49 -10.68 10.08 13.55
N TRP A 50 -10.05 9.53 14.57
CA TRP A 50 -9.85 8.09 14.74
C TRP A 50 -10.69 7.54 15.88
N ARG A 51 -11.21 6.32 15.71
CA ARG A 51 -11.88 5.58 16.80
C ARG A 51 -11.14 4.26 17.05
N PRO A 52 -10.99 3.86 18.33
CA PRO A 52 -10.39 2.57 18.62
C PRO A 52 -11.30 1.43 18.14
N LEU A 53 -10.67 0.35 17.70
CA LEU A 53 -11.31 -0.92 17.38
C LEU A 53 -10.68 -2.02 18.23
N TYR A 54 -11.43 -2.53 19.18
CA TYR A 54 -11.03 -3.63 20.05
C TYR A 54 -11.64 -4.94 19.61
N PHE A 55 -10.85 -5.99 19.64
CA PHE A 55 -11.32 -7.34 19.28
C PHE A 55 -11.84 -8.06 20.53
N PRO A 56 -13.08 -8.62 20.52
CA PRO A 56 -13.72 -9.15 21.74
C PRO A 56 -12.94 -10.22 22.50
N LYS A 57 -12.01 -10.93 21.85
CA LYS A 57 -11.20 -11.99 22.46
C LYS A 57 -9.80 -11.55 22.86
N ILE A 58 -9.46 -10.30 22.61
CA ILE A 58 -8.14 -9.75 22.90
C ILE A 58 -8.27 -8.81 24.10
N SER A 59 -7.65 -9.18 25.21
CA SER A 59 -7.72 -8.39 26.45
C SER A 59 -6.63 -7.32 26.54
N LYS A 60 -5.52 -7.48 25.83
CA LYS A 60 -4.41 -6.55 25.82
C LYS A 60 -4.36 -5.79 24.48
N HIS A 61 -4.51 -4.50 24.53
CA HIS A 61 -4.65 -3.65 23.37
C HIS A 61 -3.33 -2.95 23.02
N SER A 62 -3.10 -2.75 21.73
CA SER A 62 -1.99 -1.94 21.23
C SER A 62 -2.25 -0.47 21.52
N THR A 63 -1.18 0.30 21.65
CA THR A 63 -1.23 1.73 22.02
C THR A 63 -0.96 2.58 20.77
N TYR A 64 -1.75 3.65 20.65
CA TYR A 64 -1.63 4.64 19.56
C TYR A 64 -1.51 6.03 20.18
N THR A 65 -0.39 6.70 19.89
CA THR A 65 -0.10 8.04 20.44
C THR A 65 0.46 8.94 19.36
N ILE A 66 0.31 10.25 19.56
CA ILE A 66 0.97 11.24 18.72
C ILE A 66 2.32 11.58 19.34
N GLU A 67 3.36 11.55 18.51
CA GLU A 67 4.70 11.99 18.86
C GLU A 67 5.17 13.12 17.92
N ASN A 68 6.22 13.83 18.30
CA ASN A 68 6.87 14.83 17.46
C ASN A 68 8.23 14.27 16.96
N ASP A 69 8.42 14.24 15.65
CA ASP A 69 9.68 13.83 15.01
C ASP A 69 10.19 15.00 14.15
N GLY A 70 11.19 15.71 14.66
CA GLY A 70 11.79 16.83 13.92
C GLY A 70 10.90 18.04 13.67
N GLY A 71 9.82 18.21 14.44
CA GLY A 71 8.85 19.31 14.30
C GLY A 71 7.54 18.90 13.60
N GLU A 72 7.49 17.67 13.07
CA GLU A 72 6.28 17.10 12.46
C GLU A 72 5.59 16.14 13.43
N SER A 73 4.25 16.15 13.43
CA SER A 73 3.45 15.20 14.21
C SER A 73 3.40 13.87 13.51
N ILE A 74 3.61 12.79 14.24
CA ILE A 74 3.54 11.43 13.71
C ILE A 74 2.72 10.54 14.62
N LEU A 75 2.06 9.52 14.02
CA LEU A 75 1.46 8.44 14.79
C LEU A 75 2.54 7.47 15.22
N ARG A 76 2.58 7.14 16.51
CA ARG A 76 3.30 6.00 17.07
C ARG A 76 2.31 4.89 17.41
N ALA A 77 2.52 3.71 16.86
CA ALA A 77 1.77 2.49 17.13
C ALA A 77 2.67 1.46 17.82
N GLU A 78 2.25 0.94 18.97
CA GLU A 78 3.02 -0.02 19.76
C GLU A 78 2.19 -1.22 20.15
N SER A 79 2.75 -2.42 19.95
CA SER A 79 2.22 -3.66 20.46
C SER A 79 3.22 -4.36 21.38
N ASN A 80 2.71 -5.08 22.37
CA ASN A 80 3.48 -5.94 23.26
C ASN A 80 2.59 -7.12 23.69
N ALA A 81 2.63 -8.21 22.94
CA ALA A 81 1.68 -9.33 23.05
C ALA A 81 0.22 -8.82 23.08
N SER A 82 -0.12 -7.93 22.15
CA SER A 82 -1.38 -7.18 22.15
C SER A 82 -1.88 -6.95 20.73
N ALA A 83 -3.18 -6.72 20.58
CA ALA A 83 -3.76 -6.30 19.30
C ALA A 83 -4.94 -5.36 19.51
N SER A 84 -4.98 -4.31 18.72
CA SER A 84 -6.13 -3.45 18.46
C SER A 84 -5.84 -2.64 17.19
N ALA A 85 -6.85 -1.94 16.69
CA ALA A 85 -6.69 -1.03 15.58
C ALA A 85 -7.28 0.35 15.92
N ILE A 86 -6.95 1.34 15.12
CA ILE A 86 -7.70 2.60 15.03
C ILE A 86 -8.30 2.72 13.64
N VAL A 87 -9.56 3.15 13.57
CA VAL A 87 -10.33 3.27 12.32
C VAL A 87 -10.63 4.73 12.07
N TYR A 88 -10.33 5.20 10.88
CA TYR A 88 -10.61 6.57 10.46
C TYR A 88 -12.12 6.77 10.29
N ARG A 89 -12.63 7.93 10.71
CA ARG A 89 -14.07 8.22 10.73
C ARG A 89 -14.63 8.68 9.38
N LYS A 90 -13.75 9.00 8.43
CA LYS A 90 -14.14 9.43 7.09
C LYS A 90 -14.06 8.27 6.12
N ASP A 91 -15.07 8.17 5.28
CA ASP A 91 -15.13 7.21 4.18
C ASP A 91 -14.74 7.89 2.87
N PHE A 92 -14.42 7.07 1.86
CA PHE A 92 -14.15 7.54 0.51
C PHE A 92 -14.71 6.58 -0.53
N HIS A 93 -15.01 7.12 -1.72
CA HIS A 93 -15.50 6.33 -2.85
C HIS A 93 -14.32 5.89 -3.71
N VAL A 94 -14.04 4.58 -3.75
CA VAL A 94 -12.80 4.04 -4.35
C VAL A 94 -12.73 4.20 -5.87
N TYR A 95 -13.87 4.37 -6.56
CA TYR A 95 -13.90 4.62 -7.99
C TYR A 95 -13.57 6.08 -8.34
N ASP A 96 -13.86 7.00 -7.43
CA ASP A 96 -13.57 8.43 -7.61
C ASP A 96 -12.15 8.77 -7.12
N TYR A 97 -11.74 8.17 -6.00
CA TYR A 97 -10.43 8.39 -5.37
C TYR A 97 -9.73 7.05 -5.12
N PRO A 98 -9.17 6.43 -6.18
CA PRO A 98 -8.59 5.09 -6.07
C PRO A 98 -7.18 5.05 -5.48
N LYS A 99 -6.55 6.21 -5.27
CA LYS A 99 -5.16 6.30 -4.83
C LYS A 99 -5.06 6.55 -3.35
N VAL A 100 -4.20 5.78 -2.70
CA VAL A 100 -3.82 6.00 -1.29
C VAL A 100 -2.29 6.01 -1.22
N ARG A 101 -1.73 7.00 -0.55
CA ARG A 101 -0.31 7.02 -0.21
C ARG A 101 -0.12 7.33 1.26
N TRP A 102 0.95 6.80 1.83
CA TRP A 102 1.35 7.04 3.21
C TRP A 102 2.84 6.92 3.38
N ARG A 103 3.36 7.42 4.49
CA ARG A 103 4.75 7.26 4.87
C ARG A 103 4.82 6.58 6.22
N TRP A 104 5.56 5.48 6.27
CA TRP A 104 5.67 4.65 7.46
C TRP A 104 7.10 4.24 7.79
N LYS A 105 7.30 3.80 9.05
CA LYS A 105 8.55 3.27 9.56
C LYS A 105 8.26 2.22 10.60
N ILE A 106 9.04 1.14 10.65
CA ILE A 106 9.02 0.17 11.74
C ILE A 106 10.38 0.14 12.45
N ASN A 107 10.40 -0.21 13.73
CA ASN A 107 11.65 -0.43 14.46
C ASN A 107 12.17 -1.85 14.30
N ASN A 108 11.27 -2.83 14.22
CA ASN A 108 11.61 -4.25 14.10
C ASN A 108 10.48 -5.04 13.46
N ILE A 109 10.81 -6.24 13.00
CA ILE A 109 9.87 -7.29 12.58
C ILE A 109 9.71 -8.34 13.69
N TYR A 110 8.70 -9.21 13.56
CA TYR A 110 8.57 -10.39 14.39
C TYR A 110 9.33 -11.57 13.79
N LYS A 111 9.93 -12.40 14.66
CA LYS A 111 10.71 -13.58 14.25
C LYS A 111 9.90 -14.84 14.42
N ASN A 112 10.16 -15.84 13.57
CA ASN A 112 9.56 -17.19 13.64
C ASN A 112 8.04 -17.19 13.54
N VAL A 113 7.45 -16.24 12.81
CA VAL A 113 6.01 -16.20 12.52
C VAL A 113 5.73 -16.78 11.13
N ASP A 114 4.59 -17.46 11.00
CA ASP A 114 4.10 -17.96 9.72
C ASP A 114 2.85 -17.19 9.29
N PRO A 115 2.96 -16.30 8.29
CA PRO A 115 1.85 -15.43 7.91
C PRO A 115 0.65 -16.16 7.29
N GLU A 116 0.81 -17.43 6.90
CA GLU A 116 -0.27 -18.27 6.38
C GLU A 116 -0.99 -19.06 7.49
N ALA A 117 -0.48 -19.01 8.74
CA ALA A 117 -1.09 -19.62 9.91
C ALA A 117 -1.67 -18.58 10.86
N LYS A 118 -2.79 -18.89 11.52
CA LYS A 118 -3.42 -17.98 12.51
C LYS A 118 -2.48 -17.59 13.64
N SER A 119 -1.60 -18.50 14.05
CA SER A 119 -0.60 -18.26 15.10
C SER A 119 0.54 -17.32 14.70
N GLY A 120 0.60 -16.91 13.46
CA GLY A 120 1.64 -16.03 12.93
C GLY A 120 1.09 -14.87 12.10
N ASP A 121 -0.22 -14.59 12.19
CA ASP A 121 -0.86 -13.46 11.54
C ASP A 121 -0.66 -12.18 12.38
N ASP A 122 0.60 -11.85 12.67
CA ASP A 122 1.04 -10.64 13.35
C ASP A 122 1.92 -9.81 12.41
N TYR A 123 1.73 -8.51 12.41
CA TYR A 123 2.54 -7.59 11.62
C TYR A 123 2.86 -6.31 12.41
N PRO A 124 4.10 -5.80 12.29
CA PRO A 124 4.50 -4.58 12.99
C PRO A 124 3.69 -3.36 12.58
N ILE A 125 3.13 -3.37 11.37
CA ILE A 125 2.18 -2.34 10.90
C ILE A 125 1.34 -2.88 9.74
N ARG A 126 0.05 -2.53 9.76
CA ARG A 126 -0.91 -2.77 8.68
C ARG A 126 -1.70 -1.49 8.41
N ILE A 127 -1.85 -1.15 7.14
CA ILE A 127 -2.82 -0.15 6.67
C ILE A 127 -3.95 -0.89 5.99
N TYR A 128 -5.15 -0.75 6.53
CA TYR A 128 -6.35 -1.40 6.00
C TYR A 128 -7.13 -0.46 5.10
N ILE A 129 -7.61 -1.01 4.00
CA ILE A 129 -8.76 -0.47 3.26
C ILE A 129 -9.94 -1.39 3.57
N ILE A 130 -10.92 -0.87 4.28
CA ILE A 130 -12.09 -1.60 4.75
C ILE A 130 -13.26 -1.27 3.84
N PHE A 131 -13.65 -2.20 2.96
CA PHE A 131 -14.78 -2.03 2.05
C PHE A 131 -16.09 -2.30 2.79
N GLN A 132 -17.00 -1.35 2.71
CA GLN A 132 -18.28 -1.44 3.39
C GLN A 132 -19.23 -2.39 2.64
N TYR A 133 -20.05 -3.10 3.41
CA TYR A 133 -21.14 -3.90 2.85
C TYR A 133 -22.27 -2.96 2.41
N ASN A 134 -22.72 -3.13 1.17
CA ASN A 134 -23.87 -2.41 0.64
C ASN A 134 -25.08 -3.36 0.56
N PRO A 135 -26.12 -3.21 1.40
CA PRO A 135 -27.31 -4.07 1.36
C PRO A 135 -28.11 -3.95 0.07
N ASP A 136 -28.04 -2.80 -0.63
CA ASP A 136 -28.78 -2.56 -1.87
C ASP A 136 -28.21 -3.30 -3.08
N GLU A 137 -26.93 -3.70 -3.00
CA GLU A 137 -26.20 -4.45 -4.03
C GLU A 137 -26.13 -5.95 -3.72
N ALA A 138 -26.53 -6.36 -2.52
CA ALA A 138 -26.38 -7.72 -2.04
C ALA A 138 -27.42 -8.67 -2.64
N GLY A 139 -26.97 -9.86 -3.02
CA GLY A 139 -27.87 -10.96 -3.36
C GLY A 139 -28.67 -11.46 -2.13
N PRO A 140 -29.80 -12.16 -2.33
CA PRO A 140 -30.69 -12.58 -1.23
C PRO A 140 -29.97 -13.41 -0.14
N LEU A 141 -29.09 -14.31 -0.52
CA LEU A 141 -28.36 -15.16 0.42
C LEU A 141 -27.33 -14.35 1.22
N GLU A 142 -26.61 -13.46 0.56
CA GLU A 142 -25.65 -12.57 1.19
C GLU A 142 -26.34 -11.60 2.14
N GLY A 143 -27.44 -10.98 1.71
CA GLY A 143 -28.27 -10.10 2.53
C GLY A 143 -28.76 -10.79 3.82
N LEU A 144 -29.17 -12.05 3.72
CA LEU A 144 -29.56 -12.83 4.91
C LEU A 144 -28.38 -13.03 5.87
N GLN A 145 -27.21 -13.42 5.37
CA GLN A 145 -26.01 -13.64 6.18
C GLN A 145 -25.60 -12.36 6.93
N TYR A 146 -25.56 -11.22 6.23
CA TYR A 146 -25.24 -9.92 6.82
C TYR A 146 -26.29 -9.44 7.82
N SER A 147 -27.58 -9.71 7.58
CA SER A 147 -28.65 -9.39 8.52
C SER A 147 -28.53 -10.18 9.83
N ILE A 148 -28.14 -11.45 9.76
CA ILE A 148 -27.86 -12.28 10.95
C ILE A 148 -26.65 -11.72 11.69
N ALA A 149 -25.57 -11.37 10.98
CA ALA A 149 -24.38 -10.79 11.58
C ALA A 149 -24.68 -9.45 12.27
N LYS A 150 -25.46 -8.56 11.62
CA LYS A 150 -25.91 -7.29 12.21
C LYS A 150 -26.69 -7.50 13.51
N ARG A 151 -27.61 -8.46 13.54
CA ARG A 151 -28.35 -8.79 14.77
C ARG A 151 -27.44 -9.24 15.92
N ARG A 152 -26.33 -9.93 15.59
CA ARG A 152 -25.40 -10.47 16.57
C ARG A 152 -24.39 -9.43 17.07
N TYR A 153 -23.93 -8.53 16.19
CA TYR A 153 -22.82 -7.60 16.46
C TYR A 153 -23.27 -6.14 16.55
N GLY A 154 -24.54 -5.82 16.25
CA GLY A 154 -25.08 -4.46 16.30
C GLY A 154 -24.89 -3.67 15.01
N GLU A 155 -23.92 -4.07 14.16
CA GLU A 155 -23.61 -3.42 12.88
C GLU A 155 -23.32 -4.46 11.79
N TYR A 156 -23.33 -4.04 10.54
CA TYR A 156 -22.87 -4.89 9.46
C TYR A 156 -21.35 -5.06 9.52
N PRO A 157 -20.84 -6.30 9.45
CA PRO A 157 -19.39 -6.49 9.28
C PRO A 157 -18.94 -5.95 7.92
N PRO A 158 -17.64 -5.64 7.77
CA PRO A 158 -17.08 -5.27 6.48
C PRO A 158 -17.37 -6.31 5.40
N HIS A 159 -17.56 -5.85 4.15
CA HIS A 159 -17.67 -6.75 3.01
C HIS A 159 -16.35 -7.50 2.81
N SER A 160 -15.24 -6.76 2.78
CA SER A 160 -13.89 -7.29 2.55
C SER A 160 -12.85 -6.26 2.95
N THR A 161 -11.58 -6.68 3.02
CA THR A 161 -10.46 -5.78 3.32
C THR A 161 -9.25 -6.07 2.43
N LEU A 162 -8.53 -5.00 2.05
CA LEU A 162 -7.14 -5.05 1.66
C LEU A 162 -6.29 -4.61 2.85
N ASN A 163 -5.26 -5.38 3.16
CA ASN A 163 -4.35 -5.10 4.27
C ASN A 163 -2.95 -4.92 3.69
N TYR A 164 -2.50 -3.70 3.56
CA TYR A 164 -1.12 -3.42 3.18
C TYR A 164 -0.23 -3.58 4.39
N VAL A 165 0.76 -4.46 4.30
CA VAL A 165 1.57 -4.88 5.44
C VAL A 165 3.07 -4.68 5.20
N TRP A 166 3.78 -4.42 6.28
CA TRP A 166 5.21 -4.65 6.33
C TRP A 166 5.43 -6.10 6.78
N ALA A 167 5.81 -6.97 5.85
CA ALA A 167 5.91 -8.39 6.09
C ALA A 167 7.16 -8.77 6.91
N ASN A 168 7.00 -9.73 7.82
CA ASN A 168 8.09 -10.19 8.69
C ASN A 168 9.16 -10.98 7.94
N LYS A 169 8.80 -11.75 6.91
CA LYS A 169 9.72 -12.58 6.14
C LYS A 169 10.11 -11.91 4.83
N ALA A 170 11.41 -11.82 4.55
CA ALA A 170 11.90 -11.28 3.26
C ALA A 170 11.39 -12.08 2.04
N GLY A 171 11.11 -13.37 2.19
CA GLY A 171 10.58 -14.26 1.14
C GLY A 171 9.06 -14.42 1.15
N GLN A 172 8.30 -13.60 1.89
CA GLN A 172 6.85 -13.67 1.88
C GLN A 172 6.30 -13.40 0.46
N LYS A 173 5.23 -14.11 0.07
CA LYS A 173 4.49 -13.82 -1.17
C LYS A 173 3.98 -12.38 -1.17
N ASP A 174 3.90 -11.76 -2.35
CA ASP A 174 3.41 -10.37 -2.50
C ASP A 174 1.96 -10.22 -2.02
N ALA A 175 1.15 -11.24 -2.22
CA ALA A 175 -0.21 -11.27 -1.72
C ALA A 175 -0.56 -12.67 -1.17
N ILE A 176 -1.24 -12.69 -0.02
CA ILE A 176 -1.78 -13.90 0.60
C ILE A 176 -3.22 -13.66 1.06
N THR A 177 -3.96 -14.76 1.22
CA THR A 177 -5.27 -14.69 1.86
C THR A 177 -5.08 -14.79 3.38
N SER A 178 -5.83 -13.99 4.15
CA SER A 178 -5.80 -14.08 5.61
C SER A 178 -6.17 -15.51 6.08
N PRO A 179 -5.47 -16.06 7.07
CA PRO A 179 -5.80 -17.36 7.62
C PRO A 179 -7.12 -17.37 8.41
N TYR A 180 -7.73 -16.19 8.63
CA TYR A 180 -9.00 -16.07 9.33
C TYR A 180 -10.21 -16.01 8.40
N THR A 181 -10.05 -15.49 7.17
CA THR A 181 -11.16 -15.30 6.21
C THR A 181 -10.66 -15.08 4.79
N ASP A 182 -11.39 -15.57 3.81
CA ASP A 182 -11.14 -15.31 2.38
C ASP A 182 -11.50 -13.87 1.95
N ARG A 183 -12.23 -13.14 2.79
CA ARG A 183 -12.63 -11.74 2.59
C ARG A 183 -11.54 -10.73 2.96
N ALA A 184 -10.40 -11.17 3.49
CA ALA A 184 -9.25 -10.33 3.79
C ALA A 184 -8.03 -10.80 2.99
N LYS A 185 -7.41 -9.86 2.26
CA LYS A 185 -6.18 -10.10 1.51
C LYS A 185 -5.07 -9.22 2.08
N LEU A 186 -3.91 -9.84 2.31
CA LEU A 186 -2.71 -9.15 2.77
C LEU A 186 -1.78 -8.94 1.59
N ILE A 187 -1.33 -7.70 1.39
CA ILE A 187 -0.41 -7.30 0.32
C ILE A 187 0.86 -6.79 0.99
N ALA A 188 1.97 -7.51 0.79
CA ALA A 188 3.26 -7.16 1.34
C ALA A 188 3.93 -6.10 0.47
N LEU A 189 4.00 -4.86 0.94
CA LEU A 189 4.71 -3.77 0.25
C LEU A 189 6.19 -3.79 0.64
N GLU A 190 6.48 -3.94 1.92
CA GLU A 190 7.83 -4.09 2.44
C GLU A 190 8.01 -5.46 3.12
N LYS A 191 9.24 -5.97 3.12
CA LYS A 191 9.53 -7.34 3.57
C LYS A 191 10.85 -7.44 4.34
N GLY A 192 10.78 -8.06 5.53
CA GLY A 192 11.95 -8.29 6.37
C GLY A 192 12.45 -7.00 7.03
N ASP A 193 13.63 -7.07 7.62
CA ASP A 193 14.21 -6.03 8.49
C ASP A 193 15.23 -5.10 7.84
N LYS A 194 15.60 -5.35 6.57
CA LYS A 194 16.67 -4.57 5.90
C LYS A 194 16.42 -3.06 5.86
N LYS A 195 15.17 -2.65 5.82
CA LYS A 195 14.75 -1.24 5.79
C LYS A 195 14.14 -0.77 7.12
N ALA A 196 14.17 -1.61 8.17
CA ALA A 196 13.72 -1.20 9.50
C ALA A 196 14.50 0.05 9.97
N GLY A 197 13.83 0.96 10.65
CA GLY A 197 14.36 2.26 11.06
C GLY A 197 14.36 3.34 9.96
N THR A 198 13.96 3.01 8.73
CA THR A 198 13.91 3.95 7.59
C THR A 198 12.48 4.35 7.28
N TRP A 199 12.24 5.64 7.09
CA TRP A 199 10.98 6.15 6.56
C TRP A 199 10.82 5.79 5.08
N LEU A 200 9.71 5.14 4.74
CA LEU A 200 9.35 4.75 3.38
C LEU A 200 7.98 5.32 3.02
N THR A 201 7.86 5.76 1.79
CA THR A 201 6.58 6.23 1.24
C THR A 201 6.05 5.20 0.27
N GLU A 202 4.82 4.77 0.51
CA GLU A 202 4.08 3.85 -0.35
C GLU A 202 2.98 4.59 -1.10
N GLU A 203 2.70 4.13 -2.30
CA GLU A 203 1.57 4.57 -3.10
C GLU A 203 0.91 3.36 -3.74
N VAL A 204 -0.40 3.26 -3.59
CA VAL A 204 -1.19 2.14 -4.12
C VAL A 204 -2.39 2.64 -4.92
N ASN A 205 -2.93 1.75 -5.77
CA ASN A 205 -4.24 1.93 -6.37
C ASN A 205 -5.17 0.85 -5.84
N VAL A 206 -5.99 1.20 -4.86
CA VAL A 206 -6.85 0.25 -4.14
C VAL A 206 -7.83 -0.47 -5.05
N LEU A 207 -8.31 0.19 -6.11
CA LEU A 207 -9.21 -0.42 -7.10
C LEU A 207 -8.49 -1.49 -7.93
N SER A 208 -7.30 -1.18 -8.42
CA SER A 208 -6.46 -2.11 -9.19
C SER A 208 -6.04 -3.31 -8.34
N ASP A 209 -5.59 -3.05 -7.10
CA ASP A 209 -5.13 -4.09 -6.20
C ASP A 209 -6.27 -5.02 -5.78
N TYR A 210 -7.45 -4.47 -5.52
CA TYR A 210 -8.63 -5.27 -5.21
C TYR A 210 -8.98 -6.22 -6.36
N ARG A 211 -9.05 -5.69 -7.60
CA ARG A 211 -9.31 -6.51 -8.79
C ARG A 211 -8.28 -7.62 -8.97
N LYS A 212 -7.00 -7.30 -8.71
CA LYS A 212 -5.90 -8.27 -8.82
C LYS A 212 -6.03 -9.43 -7.83
N VAL A 213 -6.39 -9.16 -6.57
CA VAL A 213 -6.36 -10.19 -5.51
C VAL A 213 -7.71 -10.87 -5.26
N PHE A 214 -8.84 -10.22 -5.63
CA PHE A 214 -10.19 -10.79 -5.50
C PHE A 214 -10.78 -11.26 -6.82
N GLY A 215 -10.23 -10.84 -7.97
CA GLY A 215 -10.74 -11.18 -9.32
C GLY A 215 -12.10 -10.56 -9.67
N LYS A 216 -12.53 -9.53 -8.94
CA LYS A 216 -13.81 -8.83 -9.11
C LYS A 216 -13.70 -7.37 -8.67
N ASP A 217 -14.71 -6.58 -8.98
CA ASP A 217 -14.80 -5.19 -8.52
C ASP A 217 -15.12 -5.09 -7.02
N PRO A 218 -14.54 -4.07 -6.32
CA PRO A 218 -14.87 -3.81 -4.92
C PRO A 218 -16.23 -3.12 -4.77
N PRO A 219 -16.84 -3.15 -3.55
CA PRO A 219 -17.84 -2.18 -3.16
C PRO A 219 -17.31 -0.75 -3.29
N GLY A 220 -18.21 0.21 -3.58
CA GLY A 220 -17.82 1.59 -3.89
C GLY A 220 -17.23 2.35 -2.69
N VAL A 221 -17.66 2.06 -1.47
CA VAL A 221 -17.31 2.82 -0.27
C VAL A 221 -16.31 2.06 0.57
N ALA A 222 -15.27 2.76 1.00
CA ALA A 222 -14.25 2.23 1.89
C ALA A 222 -13.82 3.24 2.96
N SER A 223 -13.25 2.74 4.06
CA SER A 223 -12.59 3.50 5.12
C SER A 223 -11.17 2.98 5.37
N LEU A 224 -10.39 3.72 6.17
CA LEU A 224 -9.03 3.37 6.54
C LEU A 224 -8.96 2.83 7.97
N ALA A 225 -8.01 1.92 8.23
CA ALA A 225 -7.59 1.62 9.59
C ALA A 225 -6.08 1.36 9.66
N ILE A 226 -5.53 1.53 10.86
CA ILE A 226 -4.13 1.23 11.18
C ILE A 226 -4.13 0.21 12.29
N MET A 227 -3.31 -0.84 12.14
CA MET A 227 -3.12 -1.87 13.16
C MET A 227 -1.64 -2.20 13.33
N ASN A 228 -1.25 -2.36 14.58
CA ASN A 228 0.01 -2.97 14.99
C ASN A 228 -0.36 -4.09 15.98
N ASP A 229 -0.01 -5.32 15.67
CA ASP A 229 -0.45 -6.49 16.43
C ASP A 229 0.66 -7.51 16.64
N SER A 230 0.66 -8.13 17.81
CA SER A 230 1.64 -9.14 18.24
C SER A 230 1.05 -10.15 19.24
N ASP A 231 -0.28 -10.28 19.29
CA ASP A 231 -0.96 -11.14 20.24
C ASP A 231 -0.75 -12.62 19.97
N ASN A 232 -0.54 -12.99 18.72
CA ASN A 232 -0.30 -14.38 18.31
C ASN A 232 1.15 -14.81 18.56
N SER A 233 2.12 -13.95 18.31
CA SER A 233 3.55 -14.23 18.48
C SER A 233 4.06 -13.97 19.91
N GLY A 234 3.33 -13.17 20.69
CA GLY A 234 3.75 -12.72 22.02
C GLY A 234 4.93 -11.74 22.01
N GLN A 235 5.31 -11.21 20.85
CA GLN A 235 6.44 -10.30 20.68
C GLN A 235 6.01 -8.84 20.87
N SER A 236 6.91 -7.91 20.60
CA SER A 236 6.63 -6.47 20.65
C SER A 236 7.23 -5.73 19.46
N SER A 237 6.56 -4.66 19.02
CA SER A 237 7.08 -3.75 18.01
C SER A 237 6.61 -2.33 18.24
N VAL A 238 7.37 -1.39 17.68
CA VAL A 238 6.99 0.01 17.55
C VAL A 238 7.07 0.38 16.07
N SER A 239 6.04 1.03 15.59
CA SER A 239 5.93 1.51 14.22
C SER A 239 5.38 2.92 14.19
N TYR A 240 5.59 3.60 13.09
CA TYR A 240 5.20 5.00 12.94
C TYR A 240 4.54 5.21 11.59
N VAL A 241 3.59 6.15 11.56
CA VAL A 241 2.98 6.69 10.33
C VAL A 241 3.07 8.21 10.39
N ASP A 242 3.64 8.80 9.34
CA ASP A 242 3.81 10.25 9.22
C ASP A 242 2.54 10.89 8.65
N PHE A 243 2.07 10.39 7.53
CA PHE A 243 0.80 10.82 6.94
C PHE A 243 0.10 9.68 6.21
N ILE A 244 -1.22 9.86 5.97
CA ILE A 244 -2.00 9.08 5.01
C ILE A 244 -2.81 10.05 4.16
N GLU A 245 -2.81 9.85 2.83
CA GLU A 245 -3.53 10.69 1.89
C GLU A 245 -4.34 9.84 0.91
N VAL A 246 -5.60 10.22 0.71
CA VAL A 246 -6.50 9.65 -0.31
C VAL A 246 -6.70 10.69 -1.40
N TYR A 247 -6.46 10.29 -2.66
CA TYR A 247 -6.42 11.23 -3.78
C TYR A 247 -6.70 10.55 -5.11
N ARG A 248 -6.81 11.36 -6.17
CA ARG A 248 -6.83 10.93 -7.57
C ARG A 248 -5.87 11.77 -8.41
N TYR A 249 -5.47 11.25 -9.53
CA TYR A 249 -4.90 12.11 -10.58
C TYR A 249 -6.03 12.85 -11.27
N GLY A 250 -5.85 14.15 -11.45
CA GLY A 250 -6.77 14.97 -12.23
C GLY A 250 -6.82 14.52 -13.70
N PRO A 251 -7.87 14.88 -14.41
CA PRO A 251 -8.05 14.58 -15.83
C PRO A 251 -6.97 15.20 -16.70
#